data_d8b909fe72b0339aeab556b9afac7024
#
_entry.id   d8b909fe72b0339aeab556b9afac7024
#
_cell.length_a   1.000
_cell.length_b   1.000
_cell.length_c   1.000
_cell.angle_alpha   90.00
_cell.angle_beta   90.00
_cell.angle_gamma   90.00
#
_symmetry.space_group_name_H-M   'P 1'
#
loop_
_entity.id
_entity.type
_entity.pdbx_description
1 polymer ?
#
loop_
_entity_poly.entity_id
_entity_poly.type
_entity_poly.pdbx_seq_one_letter_code
_entity_poly.pdbx_strand_id
1 'polypeptide(L)'
;MKKTYNGSCHCGAVHFQADIDLSAGTNKCNCSICTKSRAWFAIVPGAGFRLTQGAEALTEYRWTPAGKPEPFLRYAFCKTCGIRAYGRGEHPSMGGVFYAAPITTLDDVDADELAAAPVKYADGRHDRFDQPPEDTRLL
;
A
#
# COMPACT_ATOMS: atom_id res chain seq x y z
N MET A 1 18.05 -4.54 2.28
CA MET A 1 18.30 -5.01 0.90
C MET A 1 16.97 -5.26 0.20
N LYS A 2 16.84 -4.79 -1.00
CA LYS A 2 15.62 -4.97 -1.80
C LYS A 2 15.45 -6.44 -2.21
N LYS A 3 14.26 -6.99 -2.00
CA LYS A 3 13.87 -8.34 -2.40
C LYS A 3 12.57 -8.30 -3.18
N THR A 4 12.33 -9.32 -4.01
CA THR A 4 11.03 -9.52 -4.65
C THR A 4 10.16 -10.40 -3.77
N TYR A 5 9.01 -9.87 -3.36
CA TYR A 5 8.00 -10.61 -2.62
C TYR A 5 6.82 -10.96 -3.51
N ASN A 6 6.24 -12.14 -3.30
CA ASN A 6 4.98 -12.53 -3.90
C ASN A 6 3.82 -12.14 -2.98
N GLY A 7 2.74 -11.67 -3.58
CA GLY A 7 1.55 -11.34 -2.84
C GLY A 7 0.29 -11.80 -3.56
N SER A 8 -0.79 -11.99 -2.81
CA SER A 8 -2.07 -12.42 -3.35
C SER A 8 -3.25 -11.90 -2.53
N CYS A 9 -4.44 -11.89 -3.14
CA CYS A 9 -5.68 -11.71 -2.41
C CYS A 9 -6.05 -13.02 -1.70
N HIS A 10 -7.02 -12.96 -0.78
CA HIS A 10 -7.38 -14.12 0.03
C HIS A 10 -7.89 -15.31 -0.79
N CYS A 11 -8.71 -15.09 -1.82
CA CYS A 11 -9.24 -16.18 -2.64
C CYS A 11 -8.25 -16.69 -3.70
N GLY A 12 -7.10 -16.02 -3.88
CA GLY A 12 -6.07 -16.43 -4.84
C GLY A 12 -6.34 -16.02 -6.29
N ALA A 13 -7.42 -15.27 -6.58
CA ALA A 13 -7.70 -14.82 -7.94
C ALA A 13 -6.68 -13.79 -8.44
N VAL A 14 -6.12 -12.99 -7.54
CA VAL A 14 -5.17 -11.91 -7.83
C VAL A 14 -3.82 -12.24 -7.25
N HIS A 15 -2.77 -12.20 -8.08
CA HIS A 15 -1.37 -12.34 -7.67
C HIS A 15 -0.54 -11.17 -8.19
N PHE A 16 0.46 -10.78 -7.41
CA PHE A 16 1.41 -9.75 -7.80
C PHE A 16 2.82 -10.05 -7.26
N GLN A 17 3.80 -9.35 -7.79
CA GLN A 17 5.15 -9.28 -7.23
C GLN A 17 5.50 -7.83 -6.94
N ALA A 18 6.20 -7.61 -5.84
CA ALA A 18 6.66 -6.30 -5.42
C ALA A 18 8.11 -6.35 -4.93
N ASP A 19 8.93 -5.45 -5.46
CA ASP A 19 10.33 -5.29 -5.07
C ASP A 19 10.38 -4.32 -3.88
N ILE A 20 10.56 -4.84 -2.67
CA ILE A 20 10.50 -4.08 -1.42
C ILE A 20 11.82 -4.20 -0.67
N ASP A 21 12.28 -3.10 -0.12
CA ASP A 21 13.34 -3.08 0.90
C ASP A 21 12.67 -2.80 2.26
N LEU A 22 12.43 -3.84 3.05
CA LEU A 22 11.80 -3.72 4.36
C LEU A 22 12.65 -2.91 5.34
N SER A 23 13.98 -2.89 5.16
CA SER A 23 14.87 -2.09 6.01
C SER A 23 14.70 -0.58 5.79
N ALA A 24 14.17 -0.18 4.64
CA ALA A 24 13.80 1.20 4.35
C ALA A 24 12.50 1.63 5.05
N GLY A 25 11.75 0.68 5.58
CA GLY A 25 10.56 0.89 6.37
C GLY A 25 9.24 0.64 5.65
N THR A 26 8.22 0.44 6.45
CA THR A 26 6.82 0.32 6.04
C THR A 26 6.04 1.55 6.51
N ASN A 27 4.82 1.70 6.03
CA ASN A 27 4.05 2.92 6.25
C ASN A 27 2.67 2.62 6.83
N LYS A 28 2.25 3.45 7.78
CA LYS A 28 0.87 3.53 8.30
C LYS A 28 0.42 4.97 8.31
N CYS A 29 -0.84 5.20 7.97
CA CYS A 29 -1.42 6.53 7.84
C CYS A 29 -2.76 6.58 8.56
N ASN A 30 -3.10 7.73 9.13
CA ASN A 30 -4.37 7.95 9.83
C ASN A 30 -5.46 8.61 8.97
N CYS A 31 -5.27 8.77 7.67
CA CYS A 31 -6.33 9.32 6.82
C CYS A 31 -7.57 8.42 6.84
N SER A 32 -8.72 8.94 6.41
CA SER A 32 -9.99 8.24 6.57
C SER A 32 -10.03 6.85 5.93
N ILE A 33 -9.46 6.69 4.75
CA ILE A 33 -9.44 5.39 4.08
C ILE A 33 -8.43 4.43 4.72
N CYS A 34 -7.25 4.92 5.10
CA CYS A 34 -6.24 4.09 5.77
C CYS A 34 -6.71 3.62 7.14
N THR A 35 -7.40 4.49 7.90
CA THR A 35 -8.00 4.14 9.19
C THR A 35 -9.04 3.02 9.03
N LYS A 36 -9.97 3.17 8.09
CA LYS A 36 -11.03 2.17 7.87
C LYS A 36 -10.52 0.84 7.35
N SER A 37 -9.50 0.87 6.51
CA SER A 37 -8.90 -0.34 5.92
C SER A 37 -7.75 -0.93 6.74
N ARG A 38 -7.37 -0.31 7.86
CA ARG A 38 -6.20 -0.72 8.66
C ARG A 38 -4.96 -0.85 7.79
N ALA A 39 -4.72 0.14 6.93
CA ALA A 39 -3.68 0.08 5.93
C ALA A 39 -2.28 0.03 6.55
N TRP A 40 -1.52 -0.99 6.15
CA TRP A 40 -0.10 -1.13 6.42
C TRP A 40 0.57 -1.53 5.11
N PHE A 41 1.46 -0.70 4.60
CA PHE A 41 1.93 -0.84 3.22
C PHE A 41 3.39 -0.42 3.03
N ALA A 42 4.00 -0.92 1.97
CA ALA A 42 5.26 -0.42 1.45
C ALA A 42 5.01 0.39 0.17
N ILE A 43 5.79 1.45 -0.02
CA ILE A 43 5.81 2.21 -1.28
C ILE A 43 6.79 1.54 -2.24
N VAL A 44 6.31 1.24 -3.42
CA VAL A 44 7.07 0.55 -4.47
C VAL A 44 7.09 1.43 -5.72
N PRO A 45 8.25 1.80 -6.25
CA PRO A 45 8.34 2.48 -7.55
C PRO A 45 7.66 1.66 -8.65
N GLY A 46 7.11 2.33 -9.67
CA GLY A 46 6.31 1.67 -10.72
C GLY A 46 7.00 0.47 -11.38
N ALA A 47 8.29 0.57 -11.64
CA ALA A 47 9.07 -0.52 -12.22
C ALA A 47 9.25 -1.73 -11.29
N GLY A 48 9.02 -1.55 -9.98
CA GLY A 48 9.16 -2.61 -8.98
C GLY A 48 7.88 -3.36 -8.66
N PHE A 49 6.76 -3.03 -9.31
CA PHE A 49 5.48 -3.70 -9.07
C PHE A 49 4.98 -4.38 -10.35
N ARG A 50 4.55 -5.62 -10.22
CA ARG A 50 4.05 -6.43 -11.34
C ARG A 50 2.80 -7.19 -10.94
N LEU A 51 1.67 -6.90 -11.57
CA LEU A 51 0.47 -7.74 -11.47
C LEU A 51 0.71 -8.98 -12.34
N THR A 52 0.76 -10.16 -11.73
CA THR A 52 1.10 -11.41 -12.43
C THR A 52 -0.12 -12.23 -12.79
N GLN A 53 -1.25 -12.03 -12.13
CA GLN A 53 -2.49 -12.74 -12.39
C GLN A 53 -3.70 -11.94 -11.90
N GLY A 54 -4.82 -12.05 -12.58
CA GLY A 54 -6.11 -11.64 -12.05
C GLY A 54 -6.48 -10.17 -12.31
N ALA A 55 -5.96 -9.53 -13.36
CA ALA A 55 -6.36 -8.17 -13.72
C ALA A 55 -7.89 -8.04 -13.88
N GLU A 56 -8.54 -9.05 -14.46
CA GLU A 56 -9.99 -9.11 -14.65
C GLU A 56 -10.79 -9.31 -13.35
N ALA A 57 -10.13 -9.80 -12.31
CA ALA A 57 -10.74 -9.99 -10.99
C ALA A 57 -10.70 -8.73 -10.13
N LEU A 58 -10.02 -7.67 -10.56
CA LEU A 58 -9.88 -6.43 -9.83
C LEU A 58 -11.00 -5.44 -10.15
N THR A 59 -11.34 -4.64 -9.14
CA THR A 59 -12.12 -3.41 -9.28
C THR A 59 -11.39 -2.28 -8.57
N GLU A 60 -11.66 -1.03 -8.97
CA GLU A 60 -11.02 0.15 -8.40
C GLU A 60 -11.98 1.00 -7.58
N TYR A 61 -11.50 1.48 -6.46
CA TYR A 61 -12.08 2.59 -5.72
C TYR A 61 -11.23 3.84 -5.91
N ARG A 62 -11.84 4.91 -6.37
CA ARG A 62 -11.21 6.22 -6.58
C ARG A 62 -11.83 7.20 -5.60
N TRP A 63 -11.00 7.75 -4.73
CA TRP A 63 -11.43 8.74 -3.76
C TRP A 63 -10.60 10.00 -3.90
N THR A 64 -11.28 11.14 -4.05
CA THR A 64 -10.63 12.45 -4.06
C THR A 64 -10.76 13.06 -2.67
N PRO A 65 -9.66 13.26 -1.95
CA PRO A 65 -9.69 13.93 -0.66
C PRO A 65 -10.25 15.35 -0.76
N ALA A 66 -10.89 15.82 0.30
CA ALA A 66 -11.44 17.17 0.35
C ALA A 66 -10.35 18.21 0.04
N GLY A 67 -10.67 19.16 -0.85
CA GLY A 67 -9.73 20.21 -1.26
C GLY A 67 -8.67 19.81 -2.29
N LYS A 68 -8.69 18.55 -2.77
CA LYS A 68 -7.78 18.08 -3.82
C LYS A 68 -8.50 18.04 -5.18
N PRO A 69 -7.80 18.27 -6.30
CA PRO A 69 -8.42 18.28 -7.63
C PRO A 69 -8.72 16.89 -8.17
N GLU A 70 -8.00 15.86 -7.71
CA GLU A 70 -8.09 14.49 -8.23
C GLU A 70 -7.70 13.47 -7.16
N PRO A 71 -8.01 12.18 -7.37
CA PRO A 71 -7.56 11.12 -6.48
C PRO A 71 -6.03 11.02 -6.46
N PHE A 72 -5.46 10.95 -5.24
CA PHE A 72 -4.03 10.70 -5.07
C PHE A 72 -3.68 9.25 -5.37
N LEU A 73 -4.54 8.31 -4.93
CA LEU A 73 -4.41 6.88 -5.18
C LEU A 73 -5.69 6.30 -5.77
N ARG A 74 -5.51 5.28 -6.61
CA ARG A 74 -6.56 4.37 -7.05
C ARG A 74 -6.34 3.05 -6.33
N TYR A 75 -7.35 2.59 -5.61
CA TYR A 75 -7.27 1.38 -4.78
C TYR A 75 -7.88 0.22 -5.53
N ALA A 76 -7.05 -0.78 -5.84
CA ALA A 76 -7.47 -1.99 -6.55
C ALA A 76 -7.72 -3.12 -5.54
N PHE A 77 -8.87 -3.75 -5.62
CA PHE A 77 -9.22 -4.86 -4.74
C PHE A 77 -9.97 -5.96 -5.50
N CYS A 78 -9.88 -7.19 -4.97
CA CYS A 78 -10.51 -8.35 -5.58
C CYS A 78 -12.03 -8.26 -5.49
N LYS A 79 -12.73 -8.44 -6.61
CA LYS A 79 -14.20 -8.45 -6.68
C LYS A 79 -14.82 -9.58 -5.85
N THR A 80 -14.10 -10.69 -5.70
CA THR A 80 -14.62 -11.90 -5.05
C THR A 80 -14.42 -11.84 -3.53
N CYS A 81 -13.20 -11.57 -3.05
CA CYS A 81 -12.92 -11.61 -1.62
C CYS A 81 -12.78 -10.22 -0.98
N GLY A 82 -12.76 -9.14 -1.76
CA GLY A 82 -12.69 -7.77 -1.27
C GLY A 82 -11.31 -7.35 -0.76
N ILE A 83 -10.30 -8.21 -0.80
CA ILE A 83 -8.95 -7.85 -0.32
C ILE A 83 -8.30 -6.87 -1.29
N ARG A 84 -7.76 -5.78 -0.74
CA ARG A 84 -6.99 -4.80 -1.50
C ARG A 84 -5.67 -5.42 -1.94
N ALA A 85 -5.43 -5.42 -3.26
CA ALA A 85 -4.17 -5.89 -3.82
C ALA A 85 -3.10 -4.81 -3.85
N TYR A 86 -3.49 -3.56 -4.15
CA TYR A 86 -2.57 -2.41 -4.15
C TYR A 86 -3.32 -1.09 -4.23
N GLY A 87 -2.62 0.00 -3.89
CA GLY A 87 -2.96 1.35 -4.34
C GLY A 87 -1.99 1.76 -5.45
N ARG A 88 -2.46 2.48 -6.46
CA ARG A 88 -1.62 3.02 -7.53
C ARG A 88 -1.77 4.53 -7.60
N GLY A 89 -0.66 5.23 -7.57
CA GLY A 89 -0.60 6.68 -7.72
C GLY A 89 0.45 7.10 -8.73
N GLU A 90 0.43 8.39 -9.05
CA GLU A 90 1.43 9.03 -9.90
C GLU A 90 1.69 10.43 -9.39
N HIS A 91 2.93 10.72 -9.00
CA HIS A 91 3.30 12.04 -8.51
C HIS A 91 4.79 12.28 -8.74
N PRO A 92 5.21 13.49 -9.17
CA PRO A 92 6.61 13.80 -9.41
C PRO A 92 7.51 13.59 -8.19
N SER A 93 7.03 13.91 -6.98
CA SER A 93 7.80 13.71 -5.74
C SER A 93 8.06 12.24 -5.40
N MET A 94 7.31 11.32 -6.02
CA MET A 94 7.45 9.87 -5.88
C MET A 94 8.22 9.23 -7.05
N GLY A 95 8.78 10.04 -7.94
CA GLY A 95 9.48 9.57 -9.13
C GLY A 95 8.55 9.14 -10.26
N GLY A 96 7.30 9.55 -10.27
CA GLY A 96 6.26 9.19 -11.25
C GLY A 96 5.28 8.18 -10.70
N VAL A 97 5.02 7.10 -11.44
CA VAL A 97 4.12 6.02 -10.99
C VAL A 97 4.71 5.26 -9.80
N PHE A 98 3.88 5.03 -8.81
CA PHE A 98 4.22 4.23 -7.63
C PHE A 98 3.03 3.38 -7.20
N TYR A 99 3.32 2.36 -6.39
CA TYR A 99 2.32 1.48 -5.79
C TYR A 99 2.44 1.47 -4.27
N ALA A 100 1.30 1.40 -3.59
CA ALA A 100 1.23 1.08 -2.17
C ALA A 100 0.86 -0.40 -2.06
N ALA A 101 1.85 -1.24 -1.77
CA ALA A 101 1.66 -2.68 -1.64
C ALA A 101 1.31 -3.02 -0.18
N PRO A 102 0.13 -3.62 0.08
CA PRO A 102 -0.23 -4.00 1.45
C PRO A 102 0.71 -5.09 1.97
N ILE A 103 1.29 -4.86 3.14
CA ILE A 103 2.21 -5.82 3.77
C ILE A 103 1.49 -7.12 4.14
N THR A 104 0.23 -7.01 4.56
CA THR A 104 -0.57 -8.16 4.99
C THR A 104 -0.98 -9.11 3.86
N THR A 105 -0.75 -8.73 2.61
CA THR A 105 -1.02 -9.58 1.43
C THR A 105 0.22 -10.25 0.86
N LEU A 106 1.40 -10.02 1.46
CA LEU A 106 2.63 -10.70 1.07
C LEU A 106 2.62 -12.14 1.60
N ASP A 107 2.88 -13.09 0.72
CA ASP A 107 2.76 -14.53 1.03
C ASP A 107 4.07 -15.14 1.54
N ASP A 108 5.21 -14.53 1.25
CA ASP A 108 6.54 -15.07 1.49
C ASP A 108 7.46 -14.15 2.29
N VAL A 109 6.88 -13.24 3.07
CA VAL A 109 7.64 -12.37 3.96
C VAL A 109 8.06 -13.12 5.23
N ASP A 110 9.32 -12.99 5.60
CA ASP A 110 9.84 -13.53 6.86
C ASP A 110 9.34 -12.69 8.04
N ALA A 111 8.81 -13.35 9.09
CA ALA A 111 8.21 -12.68 10.24
C ALA A 111 9.23 -11.86 11.05
N ASP A 112 10.45 -12.35 11.21
CA ASP A 112 11.49 -11.65 11.97
C ASP A 112 11.99 -10.43 11.17
N GLU A 113 12.15 -10.58 9.85
CA GLU A 113 12.49 -9.48 8.97
C GLU A 113 11.42 -8.38 9.01
N LEU A 114 10.14 -8.77 8.97
CA LEU A 114 9.04 -7.82 9.06
C LEU A 114 8.96 -7.14 10.43
N ALA A 115 9.17 -7.89 11.52
CA ALA A 115 9.18 -7.34 12.86
C ALA A 115 10.31 -6.32 13.09
N ALA A 116 11.44 -6.50 12.40
CA ALA A 116 12.58 -5.57 12.45
C ALA A 116 12.40 -4.34 11.54
N ALA A 117 11.45 -4.37 10.61
CA ALA A 117 11.23 -3.27 9.67
C ALA A 117 10.72 -2.01 10.41
N PRO A 118 11.34 -0.84 10.20
CA PRO A 118 10.83 0.40 10.78
C PRO A 118 9.43 0.71 10.26
N VAL A 119 8.56 1.24 11.13
CA VAL A 119 7.24 1.72 10.73
C VAL A 119 7.25 3.24 10.73
N LYS A 120 6.94 3.83 9.58
CA LYS A 120 6.76 5.26 9.39
C LYS A 120 5.28 5.60 9.49
N TYR A 121 4.96 6.51 10.37
CA TYR A 121 3.59 7.00 10.56
C TYR A 121 3.40 8.33 9.85
N ALA A 122 2.28 8.49 9.16
CA ALA A 122 1.92 9.72 8.48
C ALA A 122 0.59 10.26 9.01
N ASP A 123 0.54 11.57 9.30
CA ASP A 123 -0.68 12.28 9.68
C ASP A 123 -1.44 12.76 8.44
N GLY A 124 -1.88 11.83 7.61
CA GLY A 124 -2.62 12.13 6.38
C GLY A 124 -3.99 12.75 6.63
N ARG A 125 -4.57 12.56 7.83
CA ARG A 125 -5.83 13.21 8.22
C ARG A 125 -5.72 14.72 8.23
N HIS A 126 -4.55 15.26 8.56
CA HIS A 126 -4.26 16.69 8.59
C HIS A 126 -3.35 17.14 7.42
N ASP A 127 -3.22 16.29 6.40
CA ASP A 127 -2.37 16.54 5.21
C ASP A 127 -0.89 16.76 5.56
N ARG A 128 -0.39 16.07 6.60
CA ARG A 128 0.99 16.13 7.10
C ARG A 128 1.67 14.78 6.93
N PHE A 129 2.05 14.44 5.70
CA PHE A 129 2.60 13.12 5.38
C PHE A 129 4.06 12.93 5.79
N ASP A 130 4.74 14.00 6.19
CA ASP A 130 6.14 14.04 6.61
C ASP A 130 6.35 13.89 8.13
N GLN A 131 5.26 13.72 8.88
CA GLN A 131 5.31 13.61 10.34
C GLN A 131 4.23 12.66 10.87
N PRO A 132 4.46 12.02 12.03
CA PRO A 132 3.46 11.16 12.65
C PRO A 132 2.29 11.97 13.22
N PRO A 133 1.10 11.36 13.36
CA PRO A 133 0.05 11.93 14.17
C PRO A 133 0.44 11.92 15.67
N GLU A 134 -0.26 12.71 16.47
CA GLU A 134 -0.04 12.77 17.93
C GLU A 134 -0.29 11.41 18.60
N ASP A 135 -1.24 10.64 18.09
CA ASP A 135 -1.62 9.34 18.63
C ASP A 135 -1.55 8.25 17.54
N THR A 136 -0.68 7.28 17.74
CA THR A 136 -0.47 6.15 16.82
C THR A 136 -1.04 4.82 17.36
N ARG A 137 -1.69 4.82 18.53
CA ARG A 137 -2.13 3.58 19.20
C ARG A 137 -3.15 2.76 18.40
N LEU A 138 -3.88 3.40 17.48
CA LEU A 138 -4.90 2.74 16.67
C LEU A 138 -4.42 2.41 15.24
N LEU A 139 -3.14 2.59 14.97
CA LEU A 139 -2.53 2.35 13.66
C LEU A 139 -1.76 1.02 13.60
#